data_668476f5515d86e0f9248a646ebff9d2
#
_entry.id   668476f5515d86e0f9248a646ebff9d2
#
_cell.length_a   1.000
_cell.length_b   1.000
_cell.length_c   1.000
_cell.angle_alpha   90.00
_cell.angle_beta   90.00
_cell.angle_gamma   90.00
#
_symmetry.space_group_name_H-M   'P 1'
#
loop_
_entity.id
_entity.type
_entity.pdbx_description
1 polymer ?
#
loop_
_entity_poly.entity_id
_entity_poly.type
_entity_poly.pdbx_seq_one_letter_code
_entity_poly.pdbx_strand_id
1 'polypeptide(L)'
;MRFAKAFLLTLYVALGFFELTAAAQTAAQPSVYAIKGAKIHTLAGPVIDNGIVVIRDGKVAAVGVSVSIPSDAQVIDAVGMELYPGLFDPITQIGLEEIAQVSATVDVSELGDFNPELVAATAVNPASAHIPVTRANGVTHVIAVPGTSGFDSQGGGTIAGQASAFNLAGWTMDDMQIQRSVAMVVNWPSIQTRSFDFSTFSFKEKSYEDAKKEYDKSVNELSDWLTRARHYAQAKEKGSPALFERDLKLESLVPVVQGKLPVLVIADEERDIKNAVEFCGKQNLKMILGSGAEAWKVTALLKEKKIPVILGPIERLPEQEDTPYDKPMTQPSELLAAGVPFAFSSFGTSFSRRLPDYAGTAVAYGLPHDEAMKAVTINAAQIFGIADQVGTIETGKMANLIVTNGDPLEVQTQVKYLFIKGQLTSTDNRHRDLYEQYRKRPQAAH
;
A
#
# COMPACT_ATOMS: atom_id res chain seq x y z
N MET A 1 -26.41 -42.20 -52.49
CA MET A 1 -25.54 -41.10 -52.96
C MET A 1 -25.90 -39.69 -52.47
N ARG A 2 -27.12 -39.40 -52.07
CA ARG A 2 -27.52 -38.04 -51.57
C ARG A 2 -27.09 -37.75 -50.13
N PHE A 3 -27.01 -38.75 -49.26
CA PHE A 3 -26.58 -38.60 -47.85
C PHE A 3 -25.07 -38.39 -47.66
N ALA A 4 -24.21 -38.97 -48.54
CA ALA A 4 -22.78 -38.79 -48.46
C ALA A 4 -22.28 -37.40 -48.85
N LYS A 5 -23.01 -36.70 -49.76
CA LYS A 5 -22.69 -35.31 -50.15
C LYS A 5 -23.09 -34.26 -49.10
N ALA A 6 -24.16 -34.51 -48.32
CA ALA A 6 -24.53 -33.64 -47.21
C ALA A 6 -23.58 -33.73 -46.07
N PHE A 7 -23.03 -34.91 -45.75
CA PHE A 7 -22.06 -35.11 -44.66
C PHE A 7 -20.68 -34.48 -44.95
N LEU A 8 -20.25 -34.52 -46.23
CA LEU A 8 -19.00 -33.86 -46.64
C LEU A 8 -19.12 -32.32 -46.61
N LEU A 9 -20.29 -31.77 -46.94
CA LEU A 9 -20.49 -30.31 -46.91
C LEU A 9 -20.53 -29.76 -45.45
N THR A 10 -21.13 -30.54 -44.53
CA THR A 10 -21.15 -30.16 -43.08
C THR A 10 -19.77 -30.28 -42.46
N LEU A 11 -18.96 -31.22 -42.87
CA LEU A 11 -17.58 -31.38 -42.39
C LEU A 11 -16.65 -30.26 -42.87
N TYR A 12 -16.84 -29.76 -44.11
CA TYR A 12 -16.07 -28.62 -44.64
C TYR A 12 -16.45 -27.30 -43.99
N VAL A 13 -17.74 -27.09 -43.64
CA VAL A 13 -18.20 -25.90 -42.93
C VAL A 13 -17.70 -25.93 -41.46
N ALA A 14 -17.67 -27.08 -40.80
CA ALA A 14 -17.14 -27.24 -39.46
C ALA A 14 -15.62 -27.02 -39.38
N LEU A 15 -14.85 -27.48 -40.37
CA LEU A 15 -13.41 -27.23 -40.46
C LEU A 15 -13.08 -25.77 -40.80
N GLY A 16 -13.91 -25.10 -41.64
CA GLY A 16 -13.73 -23.68 -41.93
C GLY A 16 -14.01 -22.76 -40.76
N PHE A 17 -14.89 -23.14 -39.79
CA PHE A 17 -15.14 -22.40 -38.59
C PHE A 17 -14.03 -22.59 -37.52
N PHE A 18 -13.27 -23.68 -37.57
CA PHE A 18 -12.18 -23.93 -36.63
C PHE A 18 -10.91 -23.13 -36.93
N GLU A 19 -10.70 -22.71 -38.19
CA GLU A 19 -9.56 -21.87 -38.55
C GLU A 19 -9.78 -20.36 -38.31
N LEU A 20 -11.03 -19.88 -38.09
CA LEU A 20 -11.30 -18.48 -37.84
C LEU A 20 -11.24 -18.07 -36.32
N THR A 21 -11.09 -19.03 -35.43
CA THR A 21 -10.97 -18.73 -33.97
C THR A 21 -9.52 -18.65 -33.45
N ALA A 22 -8.52 -18.83 -34.32
CA ALA A 22 -7.10 -18.84 -33.93
C ALA A 22 -6.36 -17.50 -34.10
N ALA A 23 -7.05 -16.40 -34.37
CA ALA A 23 -6.40 -15.13 -34.70
C ALA A 23 -6.72 -13.95 -33.73
N ALA A 24 -6.98 -14.24 -32.46
CA ALA A 24 -6.86 -13.22 -31.41
C ALA A 24 -5.69 -13.57 -30.49
N GLN A 25 -4.52 -13.81 -31.07
CA GLN A 25 -3.28 -13.69 -30.31
C GLN A 25 -3.16 -12.20 -29.97
N THR A 26 -3.49 -11.84 -28.73
CA THR A 26 -3.05 -10.60 -28.13
C THR A 26 -1.55 -10.51 -28.40
N ALA A 27 -1.12 -9.53 -29.19
CA ALA A 27 0.29 -9.29 -29.45
C ALA A 27 1.00 -9.22 -28.09
N ALA A 28 1.97 -10.11 -27.88
CA ALA A 28 2.74 -10.13 -26.64
C ALA A 28 3.30 -8.71 -26.43
N GLN A 29 3.08 -8.13 -25.25
CA GLN A 29 3.63 -6.82 -24.97
C GLN A 29 5.17 -6.87 -25.12
N PRO A 30 5.79 -5.79 -25.62
CA PRO A 30 7.24 -5.72 -25.71
C PRO A 30 7.88 -6.03 -24.35
N SER A 31 8.90 -6.86 -24.34
CA SER A 31 9.67 -7.17 -23.13
C SER A 31 10.69 -6.09 -22.79
N VAL A 32 10.95 -5.17 -23.74
CA VAL A 32 11.97 -4.11 -23.62
C VAL A 32 11.37 -2.77 -24.01
N TYR A 33 11.53 -1.80 -23.13
CA TYR A 33 11.18 -0.40 -23.38
C TYR A 33 12.38 0.51 -23.16
N ALA A 34 12.42 1.63 -23.89
CA ALA A 34 13.36 2.71 -23.67
C ALA A 34 12.60 4.04 -23.58
N ILE A 35 12.64 4.70 -22.43
CA ILE A 35 12.10 6.03 -22.21
C ILE A 35 13.24 7.01 -22.39
N LYS A 36 13.16 7.92 -23.39
CA LYS A 36 14.22 8.86 -23.73
C LYS A 36 13.77 10.31 -23.63
N GLY A 37 14.70 11.19 -23.27
CA GLY A 37 14.50 12.64 -23.29
C GLY A 37 13.78 13.21 -22.07
N ALA A 38 13.43 12.36 -21.09
CA ALA A 38 12.78 12.80 -19.87
C ALA A 38 13.77 13.47 -18.89
N LYS A 39 13.26 14.35 -18.05
CA LYS A 39 13.91 14.75 -16.81
C LYS A 39 13.67 13.65 -15.77
N ILE A 40 14.73 12.96 -15.35
CA ILE A 40 14.63 11.76 -14.52
C ILE A 40 14.93 12.09 -13.06
N HIS A 41 13.95 11.90 -12.19
CA HIS A 41 14.07 12.00 -10.75
C HIS A 41 14.28 10.59 -10.16
N THR A 42 15.55 10.18 -10.02
CA THR A 42 15.87 8.82 -9.59
C THR A 42 15.51 8.56 -8.13
N LEU A 43 15.49 9.59 -7.29
CA LEU A 43 15.40 9.57 -5.83
C LEU A 43 16.51 8.75 -5.15
N ALA A 44 17.53 8.38 -5.89
CA ALA A 44 18.75 7.72 -5.42
C ALA A 44 20.02 8.57 -5.65
N GLY A 45 19.88 9.71 -6.35
CA GLY A 45 20.96 10.61 -6.70
C GLY A 45 20.44 11.89 -7.37
N PRO A 46 21.31 12.65 -8.02
CA PRO A 46 20.93 13.89 -8.71
C PRO A 46 19.90 13.63 -9.82
N VAL A 47 19.12 14.66 -10.13
CA VAL A 47 18.22 14.68 -11.30
C VAL A 47 19.04 14.59 -12.58
N ILE A 48 18.55 13.82 -13.56
CA ILE A 48 19.20 13.62 -14.86
C ILE A 48 18.36 14.29 -15.93
N ASP A 49 18.87 15.38 -16.51
CA ASP A 49 18.20 16.06 -17.62
C ASP A 49 18.42 15.30 -18.93
N ASN A 50 17.35 15.22 -19.77
CA ASN A 50 17.37 14.52 -21.05
C ASN A 50 17.87 13.07 -20.94
N GLY A 51 17.51 12.39 -19.85
CA GLY A 51 17.99 11.06 -19.55
C GLY A 51 17.31 9.97 -20.36
N ILE A 52 17.86 8.76 -20.25
CA ILE A 52 17.34 7.53 -20.85
C ILE A 52 17.21 6.48 -19.75
N VAL A 53 16.05 5.81 -19.69
CA VAL A 53 15.83 4.60 -18.88
C VAL A 53 15.52 3.46 -19.82
N VAL A 54 16.26 2.36 -19.70
CA VAL A 54 15.96 1.10 -20.37
C VAL A 54 15.33 0.14 -19.38
N ILE A 55 14.18 -0.40 -19.76
CA ILE A 55 13.44 -1.41 -19.02
C ILE A 55 13.57 -2.73 -19.75
N ARG A 56 13.95 -3.79 -19.03
CA ARG A 56 14.04 -5.16 -19.55
C ARG A 56 13.65 -6.14 -18.46
N ASP A 57 12.86 -7.16 -18.83
CA ASP A 57 12.45 -8.25 -17.93
C ASP A 57 11.85 -7.76 -16.60
N GLY A 58 11.02 -6.73 -16.68
CA GLY A 58 10.34 -6.15 -15.51
C GLY A 58 11.20 -5.21 -14.64
N LYS A 59 12.46 -4.99 -14.99
CA LYS A 59 13.43 -4.24 -14.19
C LYS A 59 14.01 -3.06 -14.95
N VAL A 60 14.52 -2.09 -14.22
CA VAL A 60 15.39 -1.05 -14.76
C VAL A 60 16.72 -1.70 -15.13
N ALA A 61 17.01 -1.79 -16.44
CA ALA A 61 18.24 -2.37 -16.96
C ALA A 61 19.38 -1.35 -16.98
N ALA A 62 19.06 -0.08 -17.29
CA ALA A 62 20.02 1.03 -17.28
C ALA A 62 19.31 2.37 -17.12
N VAL A 63 20.00 3.34 -16.51
CA VAL A 63 19.54 4.74 -16.36
C VAL A 63 20.74 5.68 -16.48
N GLY A 64 20.59 6.78 -17.23
CA GLY A 64 21.65 7.80 -17.38
C GLY A 64 21.44 8.68 -18.61
N VAL A 65 22.41 9.59 -18.86
CA VAL A 65 22.39 10.50 -20.02
C VAL A 65 22.81 9.79 -21.31
N SER A 66 23.77 8.88 -21.24
CA SER A 66 24.40 8.21 -22.41
C SER A 66 24.15 6.70 -22.38
N VAL A 67 22.90 6.31 -22.22
CA VAL A 67 22.51 4.90 -22.23
C VAL A 67 22.26 4.43 -23.67
N SER A 68 22.83 3.27 -24.04
CA SER A 68 22.57 2.65 -25.34
C SER A 68 21.15 2.06 -25.36
N ILE A 69 20.37 2.46 -26.34
CA ILE A 69 19.01 1.93 -26.54
C ILE A 69 19.11 0.61 -27.34
N PRO A 70 18.63 -0.50 -26.79
CA PRO A 70 18.61 -1.78 -27.52
C PRO A 70 17.74 -1.68 -28.78
N SER A 71 18.13 -2.37 -29.83
CA SER A 71 17.41 -2.38 -31.13
C SER A 71 16.04 -3.02 -31.06
N ASP A 72 15.82 -3.89 -30.07
CA ASP A 72 14.55 -4.56 -29.78
C ASP A 72 13.63 -3.75 -28.83
N ALA A 73 14.07 -2.57 -28.37
CA ALA A 73 13.29 -1.76 -27.45
C ALA A 73 12.19 -0.95 -28.16
N GLN A 74 10.97 -0.99 -27.59
CA GLN A 74 9.97 0.02 -27.92
C GLN A 74 10.36 1.34 -27.28
N VAL A 75 10.62 2.34 -28.14
CA VAL A 75 11.06 3.67 -27.69
C VAL A 75 9.86 4.55 -27.40
N ILE A 76 9.86 5.17 -26.20
CA ILE A 76 8.91 6.19 -25.77
C ILE A 76 9.67 7.52 -25.72
N ASP A 77 9.24 8.47 -26.55
CA ASP A 77 9.77 9.83 -26.52
C ASP A 77 9.08 10.62 -25.40
N ALA A 78 9.85 11.02 -24.40
CA ALA A 78 9.39 11.73 -23.22
C ALA A 78 10.04 13.12 -23.08
N VAL A 79 10.43 13.73 -24.22
CA VAL A 79 10.95 15.10 -24.23
C VAL A 79 9.94 16.09 -23.63
N GLY A 80 10.39 16.91 -22.68
CA GLY A 80 9.53 17.84 -21.94
C GLY A 80 8.64 17.21 -20.88
N MET A 81 8.83 15.91 -20.60
CA MET A 81 8.15 15.19 -19.52
C MET A 81 9.13 14.86 -18.39
N GLU A 82 8.57 14.51 -17.25
CA GLU A 82 9.32 14.10 -16.07
C GLU A 82 9.09 12.61 -15.78
N LEU A 83 10.12 11.92 -15.29
CA LEU A 83 10.08 10.50 -14.97
C LEU A 83 10.43 10.31 -13.51
N TYR A 84 9.53 9.66 -12.78
CA TYR A 84 9.65 9.35 -11.35
C TYR A 84 9.49 7.85 -11.08
N PRO A 85 9.99 7.35 -9.93
CA PRO A 85 9.52 6.07 -9.41
C PRO A 85 8.01 6.14 -9.19
N GLY A 86 7.33 5.03 -9.38
CA GLY A 86 5.92 4.96 -9.05
C GLY A 86 5.66 5.18 -7.56
N LEU A 87 4.57 5.87 -7.24
CA LEU A 87 4.20 6.18 -5.87
C LEU A 87 3.81 4.91 -5.10
N PHE A 88 4.03 4.92 -3.81
CA PHE A 88 3.83 3.80 -2.90
C PHE A 88 2.94 4.17 -1.72
N ASP A 89 1.76 3.54 -1.61
CA ASP A 89 0.86 3.70 -0.47
C ASP A 89 1.03 2.55 0.53
N PRO A 90 1.67 2.79 1.69
CA PRO A 90 2.09 1.72 2.60
C PRO A 90 1.02 1.24 3.59
N ILE A 91 -0.15 1.87 3.67
CA ILE A 91 -1.31 1.39 4.45
C ILE A 91 -2.59 1.72 3.70
N THR A 92 -3.23 0.69 3.14
CA THR A 92 -4.50 0.82 2.42
C THR A 92 -5.33 -0.46 2.54
N GLN A 93 -6.62 -0.39 2.21
CA GLN A 93 -7.50 -1.55 2.09
C GLN A 93 -7.81 -1.88 0.62
N ILE A 94 -7.03 -1.37 -0.34
CA ILE A 94 -7.23 -1.70 -1.76
C ILE A 94 -7.23 -3.21 -1.98
N GLY A 95 -8.30 -3.69 -2.61
CA GLY A 95 -8.54 -5.10 -2.87
C GLY A 95 -9.16 -5.86 -1.69
N LEU A 96 -9.15 -5.31 -0.46
CA LEU A 96 -9.84 -5.87 0.70
C LEU A 96 -11.21 -5.27 0.91
N GLU A 97 -11.49 -4.11 0.34
CA GLU A 97 -12.76 -3.39 0.45
C GLU A 97 -13.15 -2.82 -0.91
N GLU A 98 -14.40 -3.01 -1.34
CA GLU A 98 -14.96 -2.37 -2.54
C GLU A 98 -15.97 -1.29 -2.18
N ILE A 99 -16.93 -1.58 -1.32
CA ILE A 99 -17.96 -0.64 -0.86
C ILE A 99 -18.10 -0.79 0.66
N ALA A 100 -17.57 0.16 1.42
CA ALA A 100 -17.49 0.11 2.89
C ALA A 100 -18.83 -0.22 3.58
N GLN A 101 -19.96 0.24 3.01
CA GLN A 101 -21.30 0.01 3.58
C GLN A 101 -21.93 -1.32 3.17
N VAL A 102 -21.26 -2.14 2.37
CA VAL A 102 -21.75 -3.44 1.91
C VAL A 102 -20.84 -4.53 2.46
N SER A 103 -21.19 -5.10 3.61
CA SER A 103 -20.35 -6.05 4.36
C SER A 103 -19.85 -7.23 3.52
N ALA A 104 -20.63 -7.69 2.54
CA ALA A 104 -20.23 -8.78 1.62
C ALA A 104 -19.07 -8.40 0.67
N THR A 105 -18.63 -7.15 0.66
CA THR A 105 -17.51 -6.63 -0.15
C THR A 105 -16.37 -6.12 0.71
N VAL A 106 -16.36 -6.46 1.99
CA VAL A 106 -15.37 -5.99 2.98
C VAL A 106 -14.71 -7.20 3.64
N ASP A 107 -13.45 -7.43 3.30
CA ASP A 107 -12.62 -8.54 3.78
C ASP A 107 -11.40 -8.02 4.59
N VAL A 108 -11.62 -6.95 5.37
CA VAL A 108 -10.54 -6.32 6.14
C VAL A 108 -10.28 -6.99 7.49
N SER A 109 -11.20 -7.82 7.97
CA SER A 109 -11.08 -8.46 9.29
C SER A 109 -11.85 -9.77 9.39
N GLU A 110 -11.41 -10.61 10.31
CA GLU A 110 -12.08 -11.85 10.72
C GLU A 110 -12.53 -11.79 12.17
N LEU A 111 -13.31 -12.79 12.59
CA LEU A 111 -13.80 -12.89 13.96
C LEU A 111 -12.66 -13.16 14.96
N GLY A 112 -12.73 -12.50 16.11
CA GLY A 112 -11.79 -12.65 17.23
C GLY A 112 -10.73 -11.56 17.29
N ASP A 113 -10.13 -11.41 18.48
CA ASP A 113 -9.20 -10.31 18.77
C ASP A 113 -7.75 -10.62 18.38
N PHE A 114 -7.41 -11.88 18.11
CA PHE A 114 -6.05 -12.33 17.83
C PHE A 114 -6.03 -13.26 16.62
N ASN A 115 -5.69 -12.69 15.45
CA ASN A 115 -5.70 -13.36 14.15
C ASN A 115 -4.35 -13.29 13.42
N PRO A 116 -3.21 -13.65 14.06
CA PRO A 116 -1.87 -13.49 13.48
C PRO A 116 -1.63 -14.35 12.23
N GLU A 117 -2.42 -15.41 12.02
CA GLU A 117 -2.33 -16.31 10.87
C GLU A 117 -2.92 -15.72 9.59
N LEU A 118 -3.79 -14.73 9.71
CA LEU A 118 -4.38 -14.08 8.54
C LEU A 118 -3.32 -13.31 7.74
N VAL A 119 -3.39 -13.41 6.42
CA VAL A 119 -2.48 -12.73 5.50
C VAL A 119 -3.32 -11.97 4.48
N ALA A 120 -3.18 -10.65 4.41
CA ALA A 120 -3.98 -9.80 3.53
C ALA A 120 -3.98 -10.28 2.06
N ALA A 121 -2.84 -10.77 1.57
CA ALA A 121 -2.72 -11.31 0.20
C ALA A 121 -3.74 -12.39 -0.15
N THR A 122 -4.30 -13.12 0.84
CA THR A 122 -5.26 -14.20 0.57
C THR A 122 -6.67 -13.67 0.29
N ALA A 123 -6.97 -12.44 0.71
CA ALA A 123 -8.29 -11.82 0.55
C ALA A 123 -8.30 -10.71 -0.53
N VAL A 124 -7.12 -10.28 -1.02
CA VAL A 124 -7.05 -9.23 -2.04
C VAL A 124 -7.76 -9.65 -3.33
N ASN A 125 -8.71 -8.82 -3.77
CA ASN A 125 -9.37 -8.94 -5.07
C ASN A 125 -8.55 -8.22 -6.17
N PRO A 126 -7.88 -8.94 -7.09
CA PRO A 126 -7.11 -8.33 -8.18
C PRO A 126 -7.97 -7.51 -9.16
N ALA A 127 -9.28 -7.78 -9.22
CA ALA A 127 -10.23 -7.09 -10.08
C ALA A 127 -10.91 -5.88 -9.42
N SER A 128 -10.42 -5.42 -8.26
CA SER A 128 -10.96 -4.26 -7.56
C SER A 128 -11.06 -3.04 -8.47
N ALA A 129 -12.23 -2.38 -8.46
CA ALA A 129 -12.47 -1.17 -9.24
C ALA A 129 -11.61 0.03 -8.77
N HIS A 130 -11.08 -0.02 -7.56
CA HIS A 130 -10.19 1.00 -7.00
C HIS A 130 -8.78 0.95 -7.59
N ILE A 131 -8.30 -0.22 -8.00
CA ILE A 131 -6.95 -0.40 -8.56
C ILE A 131 -6.69 0.51 -9.77
N PRO A 132 -7.50 0.49 -10.86
CA PRO A 132 -7.25 1.35 -12.02
C PRO A 132 -7.41 2.84 -11.72
N VAL A 133 -8.27 3.22 -10.78
CA VAL A 133 -8.43 4.61 -10.34
C VAL A 133 -7.18 5.11 -9.60
N THR A 134 -6.65 4.29 -8.70
CA THR A 134 -5.48 4.61 -7.88
C THR A 134 -4.21 4.70 -8.73
N ARG A 135 -3.98 3.73 -9.62
CA ARG A 135 -2.79 3.76 -10.49
C ARG A 135 -2.80 4.90 -11.50
N ALA A 136 -3.98 5.40 -11.90
CA ALA A 136 -4.08 6.56 -12.79
C ALA A 136 -3.49 7.84 -12.19
N ASN A 137 -3.35 7.92 -10.86
CA ASN A 137 -2.70 9.01 -10.14
C ASN A 137 -1.24 8.68 -9.73
N GLY A 138 -0.65 7.66 -10.35
CA GLY A 138 0.77 7.35 -10.20
C GLY A 138 1.12 6.37 -9.08
N VAL A 139 0.16 5.89 -8.30
CA VAL A 139 0.42 4.84 -7.32
C VAL A 139 0.55 3.50 -8.05
N THR A 140 1.71 2.87 -7.94
CA THR A 140 2.03 1.63 -8.69
C THR A 140 2.00 0.39 -7.82
N HIS A 141 2.21 0.55 -6.53
CA HIS A 141 2.25 -0.53 -5.57
C HIS A 141 1.78 -0.05 -4.20
N VAL A 142 1.29 -0.97 -3.40
CA VAL A 142 0.67 -0.71 -2.11
C VAL A 142 0.99 -1.80 -1.10
N ILE A 143 0.71 -1.53 0.18
CA ILE A 143 0.58 -2.57 1.20
C ILE A 143 -0.89 -2.62 1.64
N ALA A 144 -1.54 -3.76 1.40
CA ALA A 144 -2.84 -4.03 2.00
C ALA A 144 -2.67 -4.40 3.47
N VAL A 145 -3.41 -3.71 4.33
CA VAL A 145 -3.30 -3.83 5.79
C VAL A 145 -4.66 -4.26 6.34
N PRO A 146 -4.75 -5.44 6.98
CA PRO A 146 -5.99 -5.89 7.58
C PRO A 146 -6.33 -5.10 8.85
N GLY A 147 -7.60 -5.03 9.22
CA GLY A 147 -8.06 -4.49 10.49
C GLY A 147 -7.97 -2.98 10.68
N THR A 148 -7.61 -2.23 9.64
CA THR A 148 -7.59 -0.76 9.68
C THR A 148 -8.71 -0.23 8.79
N SER A 149 -9.91 -0.01 9.30
CA SER A 149 -10.92 0.68 8.51
C SER A 149 -10.87 2.19 8.78
N GLY A 150 -10.83 2.98 7.71
CA GLY A 150 -10.66 4.43 7.81
C GLY A 150 -11.84 5.19 8.42
N PHE A 151 -13.01 4.56 8.57
CA PHE A 151 -14.22 5.17 9.14
C PHE A 151 -14.86 4.34 10.25
N ASP A 152 -14.55 3.06 10.34
CA ASP A 152 -15.13 2.16 11.35
C ASP A 152 -14.00 1.45 12.09
N SER A 153 -13.55 2.08 13.16
CA SER A 153 -12.50 1.56 14.05
C SER A 153 -12.90 0.26 14.79
N GLN A 154 -14.01 -0.35 14.41
CA GLN A 154 -14.51 -1.60 15.00
C GLN A 154 -14.12 -2.87 14.23
N GLY A 155 -13.42 -2.75 13.11
CA GLY A 155 -13.03 -3.88 12.30
C GLY A 155 -11.57 -4.30 12.51
N GLY A 156 -11.34 -5.38 13.22
CA GLY A 156 -10.04 -6.03 13.38
C GLY A 156 -9.57 -5.99 14.84
N GLY A 157 -9.38 -7.17 15.42
CA GLY A 157 -8.94 -7.33 16.79
C GLY A 157 -7.56 -6.75 17.08
N THR A 158 -7.07 -6.95 18.28
CA THR A 158 -5.76 -6.48 18.75
C THR A 158 -4.61 -6.94 17.83
N ILE A 159 -4.60 -8.21 17.38
CA ILE A 159 -3.75 -8.66 16.27
C ILE A 159 -4.64 -8.91 15.07
N ALA A 160 -4.57 -8.03 14.07
CA ALA A 160 -5.45 -8.07 12.91
C ALA A 160 -4.98 -9.05 11.81
N GLY A 161 -3.69 -9.36 11.76
CA GLY A 161 -3.09 -10.21 10.73
C GLY A 161 -1.80 -9.63 10.15
N GLN A 162 -1.39 -10.14 8.99
CA GLN A 162 -0.15 -9.77 8.32
C GLN A 162 -0.46 -8.90 7.10
N ALA A 163 0.20 -7.76 7.03
CA ALA A 163 0.15 -6.86 5.89
C ALA A 163 0.93 -7.42 4.69
N SER A 164 0.45 -7.20 3.47
CA SER A 164 1.00 -7.74 2.22
C SER A 164 1.31 -6.64 1.21
N ALA A 165 2.50 -6.68 0.59
CA ALA A 165 2.91 -5.73 -0.44
C ALA A 165 2.66 -6.30 -1.84
N PHE A 166 2.05 -5.50 -2.73
CA PHE A 166 1.77 -5.90 -4.11
C PHE A 166 1.69 -4.73 -5.10
N ASN A 167 1.87 -5.05 -6.36
CA ASN A 167 1.74 -4.14 -7.49
C ASN A 167 0.27 -3.96 -7.89
N LEU A 168 -0.11 -2.80 -8.37
CA LEU A 168 -1.48 -2.51 -8.81
C LEU A 168 -1.74 -2.95 -10.27
N ALA A 169 -1.08 -4.02 -10.72
CA ALA A 169 -1.33 -4.67 -12.01
C ALA A 169 -0.98 -6.16 -11.93
N GLY A 170 -1.85 -6.98 -12.49
CA GLY A 170 -1.75 -8.44 -12.54
C GLY A 170 -3.13 -9.06 -12.68
N TRP A 171 -3.18 -10.36 -12.94
CA TRP A 171 -4.41 -11.14 -13.05
C TRP A 171 -4.74 -11.90 -11.77
N THR A 172 -3.71 -12.26 -11.02
CA THR A 172 -3.81 -12.99 -9.77
C THR A 172 -2.98 -12.30 -8.69
N MET A 173 -3.24 -12.63 -7.43
CA MET A 173 -2.40 -12.12 -6.33
C MET A 173 -0.94 -12.56 -6.46
N ASP A 174 -0.68 -13.76 -6.99
CA ASP A 174 0.69 -14.24 -7.22
C ASP A 174 1.42 -13.39 -8.28
N ASP A 175 0.69 -12.97 -9.36
CA ASP A 175 1.25 -12.05 -10.35
C ASP A 175 1.57 -10.67 -9.77
N MET A 176 0.74 -10.21 -8.84
CA MET A 176 0.83 -8.88 -8.25
C MET A 176 1.83 -8.81 -7.10
N GLN A 177 2.09 -9.91 -6.40
CA GLN A 177 2.82 -9.94 -5.14
C GLN A 177 4.25 -9.39 -5.27
N ILE A 178 4.63 -8.50 -4.35
CA ILE A 178 6.01 -8.09 -4.07
C ILE A 178 6.52 -8.90 -2.87
N GLN A 179 5.79 -8.86 -1.77
CA GLN A 179 6.12 -9.62 -0.55
C GLN A 179 4.84 -9.99 0.19
N ARG A 180 4.70 -11.30 0.50
CA ARG A 180 3.50 -11.87 1.12
C ARG A 180 3.22 -11.32 2.51
N SER A 181 4.26 -11.11 3.32
CA SER A 181 4.14 -10.58 4.69
C SER A 181 5.25 -9.56 4.91
N VAL A 182 4.88 -8.31 5.17
CA VAL A 182 5.81 -7.20 5.41
C VAL A 182 5.77 -6.68 6.85
N ALA A 183 4.66 -6.88 7.55
CA ALA A 183 4.50 -6.54 8.97
C ALA A 183 3.35 -7.34 9.61
N MET A 184 3.42 -7.56 10.91
CA MET A 184 2.27 -7.98 11.74
C MET A 184 1.53 -6.75 12.22
N VAL A 185 0.22 -6.70 12.00
CA VAL A 185 -0.61 -5.54 12.33
C VAL A 185 -1.17 -5.68 13.74
N VAL A 186 -0.92 -4.68 14.56
CA VAL A 186 -1.45 -4.57 15.92
C VAL A 186 -2.20 -3.26 16.06
N ASN A 187 -3.50 -3.34 16.26
CA ASN A 187 -4.31 -2.19 16.68
C ASN A 187 -4.08 -2.00 18.18
N TRP A 188 -3.40 -0.90 18.53
CA TRP A 188 -3.08 -0.67 19.94
C TRP A 188 -4.37 -0.38 20.73
N PRO A 189 -4.61 -1.06 21.85
CA PRO A 189 -5.76 -0.75 22.70
C PRO A 189 -5.72 0.70 23.19
N SER A 190 -6.87 1.33 23.29
CA SER A 190 -7.00 2.68 23.87
C SER A 190 -7.99 2.70 25.04
N ILE A 191 -7.82 3.65 25.97
CA ILE A 191 -8.75 3.83 27.09
C ILE A 191 -9.90 4.72 26.60
N GLN A 192 -10.97 4.10 26.11
CA GLN A 192 -12.15 4.79 25.60
C GLN A 192 -13.27 4.81 26.62
N THR A 193 -13.58 5.97 27.16
CA THR A 193 -14.69 6.18 28.10
C THR A 193 -16.02 6.47 27.37
N ARG A 194 -15.96 6.76 26.06
CA ARG A 194 -17.14 7.07 25.25
C ARG A 194 -16.99 6.39 23.89
N SER A 195 -17.99 5.66 23.46
CA SER A 195 -18.05 5.03 22.13
C SER A 195 -19.39 5.30 21.48
N PHE A 196 -19.40 5.48 20.15
CA PHE A 196 -20.65 5.63 19.41
C PHE A 196 -21.19 4.26 19.01
N ASP A 197 -22.44 3.98 19.35
CA ASP A 197 -23.13 2.76 18.96
C ASP A 197 -24.00 3.04 17.74
N PHE A 198 -23.55 2.55 16.58
CA PHE A 198 -24.27 2.72 15.31
C PHE A 198 -25.60 1.97 15.26
N SER A 199 -25.82 0.95 16.09
CA SER A 199 -27.08 0.20 16.12
C SER A 199 -28.21 1.00 16.81
N THR A 200 -27.85 1.78 17.80
CA THR A 200 -28.79 2.62 18.57
C THR A 200 -28.67 4.12 18.26
N PHE A 201 -27.73 4.50 17.40
CA PHE A 201 -27.38 5.90 17.08
C PHE A 201 -27.18 6.74 18.34
N SER A 202 -26.52 6.17 19.36
CA SER A 202 -26.28 6.83 20.64
C SER A 202 -24.85 6.65 21.13
N PHE A 203 -24.42 7.55 22.01
CA PHE A 203 -23.15 7.37 22.71
C PHE A 203 -23.33 6.46 23.92
N LYS A 204 -22.49 5.44 24.03
CA LYS A 204 -22.31 4.65 25.26
C LYS A 204 -21.15 5.24 26.04
N GLU A 205 -21.38 5.46 27.32
CA GLU A 205 -20.35 5.93 28.25
C GLU A 205 -20.03 4.81 29.25
N LYS A 206 -18.76 4.68 29.60
CA LYS A 206 -18.28 3.79 30.65
C LYS A 206 -17.33 4.56 31.58
N SER A 207 -17.20 4.05 32.82
CA SER A 207 -16.26 4.63 33.78
C SER A 207 -14.82 4.52 33.27
N TYR A 208 -13.95 5.44 33.70
CA TYR A 208 -12.52 5.34 33.40
C TYR A 208 -11.92 4.04 33.94
N GLU A 209 -12.37 3.60 35.12
CA GLU A 209 -11.92 2.34 35.74
C GLU A 209 -12.24 1.12 34.86
N ASP A 210 -13.46 1.04 34.32
CA ASP A 210 -13.87 -0.04 33.45
C ASP A 210 -13.11 0.00 32.10
N ALA A 211 -12.97 1.20 31.50
CA ALA A 211 -12.22 1.39 30.27
C ALA A 211 -10.75 0.99 30.45
N LYS A 212 -10.14 1.40 31.58
CA LYS A 212 -8.77 1.01 31.90
C LYS A 212 -8.60 -0.48 32.16
N LYS A 213 -9.56 -1.12 32.81
CA LYS A 213 -9.55 -2.57 33.03
C LYS A 213 -9.60 -3.35 31.70
N GLU A 214 -10.42 -2.91 30.75
CA GLU A 214 -10.45 -3.49 29.40
C GLU A 214 -9.12 -3.31 28.69
N TYR A 215 -8.55 -2.09 28.72
CA TYR A 215 -7.23 -1.79 28.17
C TYR A 215 -6.15 -2.70 28.76
N ASP A 216 -6.06 -2.79 30.09
CA ASP A 216 -5.06 -3.61 30.78
C ASP A 216 -5.23 -5.10 30.41
N LYS A 217 -6.47 -5.58 30.28
CA LYS A 217 -6.78 -6.93 29.83
C LYS A 217 -6.22 -7.19 28.42
N SER A 218 -6.51 -6.32 27.46
CA SER A 218 -6.06 -6.46 26.07
C SER A 218 -4.53 -6.44 25.96
N VAL A 219 -3.84 -5.54 26.68
CA VAL A 219 -2.38 -5.47 26.72
C VAL A 219 -1.77 -6.73 27.34
N ASN A 220 -2.36 -7.26 28.41
CA ASN A 220 -1.90 -8.51 29.04
C ASN A 220 -2.09 -9.72 28.11
N GLU A 221 -3.24 -9.83 27.45
CA GLU A 221 -3.50 -10.88 26.48
C GLU A 221 -2.51 -10.82 25.29
N LEU A 222 -2.20 -9.63 24.79
CA LEU A 222 -1.16 -9.45 23.76
C LEU A 222 0.21 -9.94 24.25
N SER A 223 0.58 -9.63 25.50
CA SER A 223 1.82 -10.10 26.12
C SER A 223 1.85 -11.62 26.25
N ASP A 224 0.75 -12.24 26.64
CA ASP A 224 0.62 -13.69 26.77
C ASP A 224 0.76 -14.40 25.41
N TRP A 225 0.17 -13.87 24.36
CA TRP A 225 0.34 -14.40 23.00
C TRP A 225 1.80 -14.37 22.55
N LEU A 226 2.52 -13.27 22.78
CA LEU A 226 3.95 -13.17 22.46
C LEU A 226 4.81 -14.13 23.30
N THR A 227 4.47 -14.32 24.56
CA THR A 227 5.16 -15.27 25.44
C THR A 227 4.95 -16.70 24.98
N ARG A 228 3.70 -17.08 24.66
CA ARG A 228 3.37 -18.39 24.07
C ARG A 228 4.10 -18.61 22.75
N ALA A 229 4.18 -17.60 21.89
CA ALA A 229 4.90 -17.68 20.62
C ALA A 229 6.40 -17.94 20.81
N ARG A 230 7.04 -17.33 21.83
CA ARG A 230 8.45 -17.62 22.19
C ARG A 230 8.65 -19.05 22.65
N HIS A 231 7.78 -19.54 23.52
CA HIS A 231 7.83 -20.94 23.97
C HIS A 231 7.61 -21.90 22.81
N TYR A 232 6.66 -21.59 21.93
CA TYR A 232 6.41 -22.37 20.71
C TYR A 232 7.64 -22.42 19.81
N ALA A 233 8.29 -21.27 19.55
CA ALA A 233 9.51 -21.21 18.75
C ALA A 233 10.63 -22.06 19.34
N GLN A 234 10.85 -21.99 20.66
CA GLN A 234 11.85 -22.80 21.38
C GLN A 234 11.53 -24.31 21.33
N ALA A 235 10.26 -24.67 21.49
CA ALA A 235 9.83 -26.05 21.42
C ALA A 235 10.01 -26.62 20.00
N LYS A 236 9.71 -25.81 18.97
CA LYS A 236 9.91 -26.16 17.56
C LYS A 236 11.38 -26.42 17.22
N GLU A 237 12.30 -25.64 17.78
CA GLU A 237 13.74 -25.81 17.57
C GLU A 237 14.29 -27.07 18.26
N LYS A 238 13.74 -27.44 19.42
CA LYS A 238 14.23 -28.54 20.24
C LYS A 238 13.44 -29.85 20.09
N GLY A 239 12.22 -29.77 19.55
CA GLY A 239 11.30 -30.91 19.48
C GLY A 239 11.57 -31.83 18.30
N SER A 240 11.08 -33.09 18.43
CA SER A 240 11.00 -34.00 17.29
C SER A 240 9.85 -33.57 16.39
N PRO A 241 10.05 -33.38 15.07
CA PRO A 241 9.00 -32.95 14.14
C PRO A 241 7.75 -33.86 14.17
N ALA A 242 7.92 -35.15 14.49
CA ALA A 242 6.83 -36.13 14.54
C ALA A 242 5.90 -35.98 15.76
N LEU A 243 6.33 -35.27 16.80
CA LEU A 243 5.58 -35.07 18.05
C LEU A 243 5.16 -33.61 18.26
N PHE A 244 5.47 -32.73 17.32
CA PHE A 244 5.18 -31.30 17.45
C PHE A 244 3.84 -30.97 16.78
N GLU A 245 2.86 -30.61 17.59
CA GLU A 245 1.57 -30.13 17.10
C GLU A 245 1.68 -28.70 16.57
N ARG A 246 1.29 -28.49 15.31
CA ARG A 246 1.37 -27.20 14.65
C ARG A 246 0.19 -26.31 15.04
N ASP A 247 0.47 -25.19 15.70
CA ASP A 247 -0.46 -24.11 15.95
C ASP A 247 -0.21 -22.98 14.95
N LEU A 248 -1.16 -22.73 14.03
CA LEU A 248 -1.00 -21.73 12.96
C LEU A 248 -0.88 -20.32 13.50
N LYS A 249 -1.57 -19.98 14.58
CA LYS A 249 -1.50 -18.64 15.21
C LYS A 249 -0.14 -18.39 15.84
N LEU A 250 0.34 -19.34 16.62
CA LEU A 250 1.68 -19.24 17.22
C LEU A 250 2.78 -19.29 16.18
N GLU A 251 2.66 -20.15 15.16
CA GLU A 251 3.60 -20.23 14.03
C GLU A 251 3.77 -18.87 13.35
N SER A 252 2.67 -18.15 13.14
CA SER A 252 2.67 -16.84 12.47
C SER A 252 3.32 -15.74 13.30
N LEU A 253 3.38 -15.89 14.64
CA LEU A 253 4.06 -14.97 15.54
C LEU A 253 5.56 -15.27 15.70
N VAL A 254 6.04 -16.44 15.29
CA VAL A 254 7.48 -16.79 15.42
C VAL A 254 8.40 -15.76 14.75
N PRO A 255 8.19 -15.32 13.50
CA PRO A 255 9.02 -14.30 12.88
C PRO A 255 9.02 -12.96 13.64
N VAL A 256 7.89 -12.62 14.27
CA VAL A 256 7.74 -11.40 15.07
C VAL A 256 8.63 -11.46 16.31
N VAL A 257 8.52 -12.53 17.12
CA VAL A 257 9.30 -12.68 18.36
C VAL A 257 10.79 -12.95 18.10
N GLN A 258 11.14 -13.36 16.88
CA GLN A 258 12.54 -13.49 16.42
C GLN A 258 13.07 -12.16 15.81
N GLY A 259 12.27 -11.09 15.76
CA GLY A 259 12.66 -9.80 15.18
C GLY A 259 12.88 -9.81 13.66
N LYS A 260 12.35 -10.83 12.95
CA LYS A 260 12.44 -10.96 11.48
C LYS A 260 11.30 -10.24 10.78
N LEU A 261 10.11 -10.20 11.39
CA LEU A 261 8.92 -9.49 10.89
C LEU A 261 8.65 -8.32 11.86
N PRO A 262 8.59 -7.06 11.38
CA PRO A 262 8.24 -5.93 12.22
C PRO A 262 6.77 -5.96 12.61
N VAL A 263 6.43 -5.22 13.66
CA VAL A 263 5.05 -4.97 14.09
C VAL A 263 4.64 -3.56 13.65
N LEU A 264 3.59 -3.47 12.84
CA LEU A 264 2.92 -2.22 12.51
C LEU A 264 1.88 -1.95 13.60
N VAL A 265 2.18 -1.02 14.48
CA VAL A 265 1.29 -0.65 15.60
C VAL A 265 0.50 0.59 15.22
N ILE A 266 -0.82 0.46 15.14
CA ILE A 266 -1.73 1.59 14.87
C ILE A 266 -2.07 2.27 16.19
N ALA A 267 -1.64 3.53 16.34
CA ALA A 267 -1.89 4.35 17.51
C ALA A 267 -1.83 5.85 17.18
N ASP A 268 -2.71 6.66 17.75
CA ASP A 268 -2.87 8.07 17.44
C ASP A 268 -2.51 9.00 18.59
N GLU A 269 -3.00 8.74 19.81
CA GLU A 269 -2.81 9.61 20.96
C GLU A 269 -1.41 9.48 21.56
N GLU A 270 -0.87 10.57 22.06
CA GLU A 270 0.44 10.64 22.72
C GLU A 270 0.65 9.54 23.77
N ARG A 271 -0.37 9.34 24.63
CA ARG A 271 -0.34 8.32 25.69
C ARG A 271 -0.21 6.92 25.11
N ASP A 272 -1.01 6.62 24.09
CA ASP A 272 -1.10 5.29 23.51
C ASP A 272 0.17 4.99 22.70
N ILE A 273 0.73 5.98 21.99
CA ILE A 273 2.04 5.87 21.34
C ILE A 273 3.15 5.56 22.37
N LYS A 274 3.19 6.31 23.49
CA LYS A 274 4.20 6.06 24.55
C LYS A 274 4.07 4.65 25.13
N ASN A 275 2.86 4.21 25.42
CA ASN A 275 2.60 2.88 25.97
C ASN A 275 2.99 1.77 24.97
N ALA A 276 2.66 1.95 23.68
CA ALA A 276 3.04 1.01 22.62
C ALA A 276 4.57 0.92 22.46
N VAL A 277 5.26 2.04 22.47
CA VAL A 277 6.73 2.10 22.40
C VAL A 277 7.38 1.39 23.58
N GLU A 278 6.88 1.63 24.80
CA GLU A 278 7.38 0.97 26.01
C GLU A 278 7.13 -0.54 25.96
N PHE A 279 5.94 -0.96 25.56
CA PHE A 279 5.56 -2.37 25.40
C PHE A 279 6.46 -3.07 24.37
N CYS A 280 6.56 -2.51 23.17
CA CYS A 280 7.40 -3.07 22.11
C CYS A 280 8.87 -3.16 22.54
N GLY A 281 9.38 -2.16 23.27
CA GLY A 281 10.70 -2.18 23.85
C GLY A 281 10.91 -3.31 24.86
N LYS A 282 9.97 -3.50 25.80
CA LYS A 282 9.98 -4.60 26.79
C LYS A 282 9.90 -5.98 26.11
N GLN A 283 9.13 -6.07 25.04
CA GLN A 283 8.93 -7.30 24.27
C GLN A 283 10.02 -7.53 23.20
N ASN A 284 10.99 -6.61 23.06
CA ASN A 284 12.06 -6.65 22.04
C ASN A 284 11.52 -6.81 20.60
N LEU A 285 10.47 -6.06 20.26
CA LEU A 285 9.84 -6.07 18.95
C LEU A 285 10.37 -4.91 18.09
N LYS A 286 10.50 -5.14 16.78
CA LYS A 286 10.73 -4.05 15.80
C LYS A 286 9.40 -3.36 15.53
N MET A 287 9.26 -2.12 15.95
CA MET A 287 8.02 -1.35 15.82
C MET A 287 8.08 -0.39 14.62
N ILE A 288 6.99 -0.32 13.88
CA ILE A 288 6.61 0.76 12.96
C ILE A 288 5.35 1.39 13.55
N LEU A 289 5.32 2.71 13.71
CA LEU A 289 4.11 3.42 14.14
C LEU A 289 3.25 3.73 12.92
N GLY A 290 2.00 3.27 12.93
CA GLY A 290 0.98 3.60 11.93
C GLY A 290 -0.01 4.63 12.46
N SER A 291 -0.50 5.51 11.60
CA SER A 291 -1.35 6.68 11.86
C SER A 291 -0.61 7.81 12.57
N GLY A 292 -0.32 7.70 13.85
CA GLY A 292 0.55 8.63 14.59
C GLY A 292 0.05 10.08 14.59
N ALA A 293 -1.25 10.31 14.82
CA ALA A 293 -1.85 11.66 14.81
C ALA A 293 -1.13 12.65 15.72
N GLU A 294 -0.68 12.20 16.89
CA GLU A 294 0.06 12.98 17.87
C GLU A 294 1.55 12.62 17.95
N ALA A 295 2.12 12.00 16.91
CA ALA A 295 3.54 11.63 16.89
C ALA A 295 4.48 12.83 17.08
N TRP A 296 4.05 14.03 16.68
CA TRP A 296 4.77 15.28 16.88
C TRP A 296 5.04 15.59 18.37
N LYS A 297 4.20 15.14 19.29
CA LYS A 297 4.39 15.31 20.74
C LYS A 297 5.50 14.42 21.32
N VAL A 298 5.87 13.36 20.60
CA VAL A 298 6.79 12.30 21.09
C VAL A 298 8.00 12.08 20.18
N THR A 299 8.35 13.05 19.34
CA THR A 299 9.44 12.96 18.35
C THR A 299 10.78 12.54 18.97
N ALA A 300 11.12 13.04 20.16
CA ALA A 300 12.35 12.70 20.89
C ALA A 300 12.40 11.19 21.21
N LEU A 301 11.28 10.62 21.69
CA LEU A 301 11.15 9.20 21.99
C LEU A 301 11.25 8.35 20.72
N LEU A 302 10.53 8.73 19.66
CA LEU A 302 10.54 8.02 18.38
C LEU A 302 11.95 7.98 17.77
N LYS A 303 12.67 9.13 17.82
CA LYS A 303 14.06 9.21 17.38
C LYS A 303 14.98 8.34 18.21
N GLU A 304 14.91 8.44 19.55
CA GLU A 304 15.72 7.61 20.46
C GLU A 304 15.56 6.12 20.19
N LYS A 305 14.30 5.68 20.04
CA LYS A 305 13.96 4.26 19.79
C LYS A 305 14.05 3.86 18.32
N LYS A 306 14.39 4.80 17.41
CA LYS A 306 14.49 4.59 15.96
C LYS A 306 13.18 4.02 15.35
N ILE A 307 12.04 4.53 15.80
CA ILE A 307 10.73 4.09 15.35
C ILE A 307 10.30 4.99 14.19
N PRO A 308 10.13 4.44 12.98
CA PRO A 308 9.58 5.17 11.85
C PRO A 308 8.07 5.32 11.97
N VAL A 309 7.52 6.34 11.29
CA VAL A 309 6.09 6.68 11.33
C VAL A 309 5.49 6.57 9.92
N ILE A 310 4.37 5.87 9.79
CA ILE A 310 3.52 5.95 8.60
C ILE A 310 2.37 6.89 8.94
N LEU A 311 2.45 8.12 8.45
CA LEU A 311 1.43 9.14 8.70
C LEU A 311 0.14 8.81 7.96
N GLY A 312 -0.98 8.94 8.65
CA GLY A 312 -2.32 8.90 8.06
C GLY A 312 -2.62 10.13 7.20
N PRO A 313 -3.85 10.22 6.67
CA PRO A 313 -4.28 11.38 5.91
C PRO A 313 -4.06 12.67 6.70
N ILE A 314 -3.30 13.60 6.13
CA ILE A 314 -3.02 14.88 6.80
C ILE A 314 -4.10 15.92 6.59
N GLU A 315 -5.01 15.71 5.63
CA GLU A 315 -6.16 16.55 5.37
C GLU A 315 -7.33 16.16 6.28
N ARG A 316 -7.11 16.29 7.57
CA ARG A 316 -8.08 15.99 8.63
C ARG A 316 -8.02 17.04 9.74
N LEU A 317 -9.01 17.07 10.59
CA LEU A 317 -8.97 17.85 11.83
C LEU A 317 -8.03 17.17 12.84
N PRO A 318 -7.40 17.95 13.73
CA PRO A 318 -6.65 17.41 14.86
C PRO A 318 -7.52 16.56 15.77
N GLU A 319 -6.89 15.64 16.52
CA GLU A 319 -7.59 14.78 17.48
C GLU A 319 -8.13 15.57 18.70
N GLN A 320 -7.44 16.62 19.11
CA GLN A 320 -7.81 17.43 20.27
C GLN A 320 -8.30 18.82 19.85
N GLU A 321 -9.33 19.33 20.52
CA GLU A 321 -9.96 20.63 20.21
C GLU A 321 -9.03 21.84 20.39
N ASP A 322 -8.04 21.74 21.27
CA ASP A 322 -7.04 22.77 21.53
C ASP A 322 -5.82 22.72 20.62
N THR A 323 -5.72 21.72 19.77
CA THR A 323 -4.62 21.59 18.80
C THR A 323 -4.88 22.49 17.60
N PRO A 324 -3.87 23.24 17.10
CA PRO A 324 -4.01 24.04 15.89
C PRO A 324 -4.53 23.22 14.71
N TYR A 325 -5.46 23.78 13.95
CA TYR A 325 -6.14 23.05 12.84
C TYR A 325 -5.19 22.56 11.75
N ASP A 326 -4.06 23.24 11.57
CA ASP A 326 -3.05 22.94 10.57
C ASP A 326 -1.97 21.94 11.05
N LYS A 327 -2.09 21.49 12.30
CA LYS A 327 -1.11 20.56 12.90
C LYS A 327 -0.91 19.26 12.10
N PRO A 328 -1.94 18.61 11.59
CA PRO A 328 -1.73 17.42 10.75
C PRO A 328 -0.89 17.70 9.50
N MET A 329 -0.98 18.92 8.93
CA MET A 329 -0.28 19.34 7.72
C MET A 329 1.16 19.78 8.02
N THR A 330 1.44 20.35 9.20
CA THR A 330 2.79 20.79 9.63
C THR A 330 3.60 19.67 10.27
N GLN A 331 2.95 18.64 10.82
CA GLN A 331 3.60 17.50 11.50
C GLN A 331 4.70 16.81 10.65
N PRO A 332 4.56 16.60 9.33
CA PRO A 332 5.63 16.00 8.52
C PRO A 332 6.94 16.78 8.58
N SER A 333 6.88 18.12 8.56
CA SER A 333 8.06 18.99 8.69
C SER A 333 8.70 18.88 10.08
N GLU A 334 7.90 18.73 11.12
CA GLU A 334 8.37 18.57 12.50
C GLU A 334 9.06 17.21 12.70
N LEU A 335 8.51 16.13 12.13
CA LEU A 335 9.14 14.81 12.14
C LEU A 335 10.49 14.82 11.40
N LEU A 336 10.54 15.47 10.22
CA LEU A 336 11.77 15.67 9.47
C LEU A 336 12.82 16.42 10.29
N ALA A 337 12.46 17.56 10.87
CA ALA A 337 13.33 18.38 11.69
C ALA A 337 13.85 17.62 12.94
N ALA A 338 13.04 16.76 13.52
CA ALA A 338 13.42 15.88 14.62
C ALA A 338 14.33 14.73 14.16
N GLY A 339 14.39 14.41 12.85
CA GLY A 339 15.12 13.27 12.31
C GLY A 339 14.41 11.93 12.54
N VAL A 340 13.09 11.94 12.58
CA VAL A 340 12.24 10.75 12.64
C VAL A 340 11.87 10.35 11.20
N PRO A 341 12.21 9.13 10.74
CA PRO A 341 11.83 8.66 9.42
C PRO A 341 10.31 8.53 9.30
N PHE A 342 9.73 8.99 8.19
CA PHE A 342 8.30 8.86 7.96
C PHE A 342 7.96 8.62 6.49
N ALA A 343 6.74 8.14 6.24
CA ALA A 343 6.11 8.06 4.93
C ALA A 343 4.64 8.46 5.06
N PHE A 344 4.02 8.91 3.95
CA PHE A 344 2.59 9.17 3.87
C PHE A 344 1.82 7.91 3.49
N SER A 345 0.57 7.85 3.94
CA SER A 345 -0.36 6.80 3.55
C SER A 345 -1.81 7.28 3.55
N SER A 346 -2.65 6.57 2.78
CA SER A 346 -4.07 6.93 2.63
C SER A 346 -4.95 6.37 3.74
N PHE A 347 -4.58 5.27 4.37
CA PHE A 347 -5.39 4.52 5.34
C PHE A 347 -6.80 4.17 4.83
N GLY A 348 -6.98 4.09 3.52
CA GLY A 348 -8.30 3.80 2.96
C GLY A 348 -8.23 3.38 1.50
N THR A 349 -9.28 2.70 1.04
CA THR A 349 -9.35 2.18 -0.33
C THR A 349 -9.51 3.30 -1.35
N SER A 350 -10.56 4.11 -1.23
CA SER A 350 -10.88 5.16 -2.21
C SER A 350 -9.99 6.38 -2.10
N PHE A 351 -9.29 6.57 -0.99
CA PHE A 351 -8.38 7.70 -0.76
C PHE A 351 -6.94 7.44 -1.22
N SER A 352 -6.57 6.21 -1.54
CA SER A 352 -5.22 5.87 -2.01
C SER A 352 -4.80 6.67 -3.25
N ARG A 353 -5.74 7.01 -4.14
CA ARG A 353 -5.50 7.92 -5.28
C ARG A 353 -5.06 9.33 -4.88
N ARG A 354 -5.30 9.77 -3.63
CA ARG A 354 -4.96 11.10 -3.11
C ARG A 354 -3.60 11.15 -2.44
N LEU A 355 -2.84 10.07 -2.47
CA LEU A 355 -1.51 10.03 -1.84
C LEU A 355 -0.59 11.19 -2.29
N PRO A 356 -0.50 11.56 -3.60
CA PRO A 356 0.28 12.71 -4.02
C PRO A 356 -0.24 14.05 -3.47
N ASP A 357 -1.57 14.18 -3.28
CA ASP A 357 -2.18 15.41 -2.73
C ASP A 357 -1.71 15.65 -1.28
N TYR A 358 -1.60 14.59 -0.47
CA TYR A 358 -1.09 14.69 0.90
C TYR A 358 0.35 15.20 0.92
N ALA A 359 1.21 14.65 0.07
CA ALA A 359 2.60 15.10 -0.03
C ALA A 359 2.69 16.56 -0.51
N GLY A 360 1.91 16.94 -1.53
CA GLY A 360 1.83 18.32 -2.04
C GLY A 360 1.32 19.30 -0.99
N THR A 361 0.29 18.91 -0.22
CA THR A 361 -0.22 19.70 0.91
C THR A 361 0.88 19.91 1.97
N ALA A 362 1.61 18.86 2.34
CA ALA A 362 2.71 18.99 3.30
C ALA A 362 3.82 19.94 2.80
N VAL A 363 4.09 19.96 1.49
CA VAL A 363 5.02 20.94 0.89
C VAL A 363 4.53 22.37 1.10
N ALA A 364 3.24 22.63 0.87
CA ALA A 364 2.64 23.94 1.12
C ALA A 364 2.74 24.37 2.60
N TYR A 365 2.86 23.40 3.53
CA TYR A 365 3.03 23.63 4.96
C TYR A 365 4.48 23.46 5.45
N GLY A 366 5.45 23.55 4.54
CA GLY A 366 6.87 23.70 4.88
C GLY A 366 7.72 22.44 4.79
N LEU A 367 7.18 21.30 4.33
CA LEU A 367 8.01 20.14 4.04
C LEU A 367 8.81 20.38 2.75
N PRO A 368 10.14 20.17 2.72
CA PRO A 368 10.90 20.24 1.46
C PRO A 368 10.35 19.26 0.43
N HIS A 369 10.23 19.73 -0.83
CA HIS A 369 9.65 18.97 -1.94
C HIS A 369 10.31 17.59 -2.13
N ASP A 370 11.63 17.53 -2.12
CA ASP A 370 12.36 16.27 -2.31
C ASP A 370 12.07 15.27 -1.19
N GLU A 371 11.87 15.74 0.05
CA GLU A 371 11.50 14.88 1.18
C GLU A 371 10.05 14.40 1.08
N ALA A 372 9.15 15.24 0.56
CA ALA A 372 7.77 14.84 0.27
C ALA A 372 7.72 13.74 -0.79
N MET A 373 8.51 13.86 -1.87
CA MET A 373 8.63 12.83 -2.90
C MET A 373 9.22 11.52 -2.35
N LYS A 374 10.23 11.59 -1.49
CA LYS A 374 10.77 10.40 -0.81
C LYS A 374 9.74 9.75 0.10
N ALA A 375 8.92 10.55 0.78
CA ALA A 375 7.92 10.06 1.73
C ALA A 375 6.75 9.31 1.06
N VAL A 376 6.51 9.50 -0.24
CA VAL A 376 5.53 8.73 -1.04
C VAL A 376 6.18 7.69 -1.96
N THR A 377 7.47 7.37 -1.77
CA THR A 377 8.22 6.41 -2.58
C THR A 377 9.19 5.59 -1.73
N ILE A 378 10.47 6.00 -1.70
CA ILE A 378 11.55 5.21 -1.10
C ILE A 378 11.45 5.07 0.42
N ASN A 379 10.94 6.08 1.15
CA ASN A 379 10.85 5.99 2.61
C ASN A 379 9.95 4.83 3.04
N ALA A 380 8.77 4.69 2.41
CA ALA A 380 7.88 3.56 2.66
C ALA A 380 8.57 2.21 2.40
N ALA A 381 9.30 2.11 1.28
CA ALA A 381 10.04 0.91 0.93
C ALA A 381 11.15 0.57 1.94
N GLN A 382 11.85 1.59 2.46
CA GLN A 382 12.86 1.43 3.50
C GLN A 382 12.26 0.97 4.83
N ILE A 383 11.14 1.59 5.24
CA ILE A 383 10.46 1.28 6.50
C ILE A 383 9.99 -0.19 6.53
N PHE A 384 9.46 -0.68 5.42
CA PHE A 384 8.98 -2.06 5.31
C PHE A 384 10.03 -3.07 4.80
N GLY A 385 11.28 -2.64 4.58
CA GLY A 385 12.39 -3.53 4.23
C GLY A 385 12.34 -4.10 2.82
N ILE A 386 11.72 -3.40 1.85
CA ILE A 386 11.62 -3.80 0.44
C ILE A 386 12.29 -2.79 -0.51
N ALA A 387 13.15 -1.92 0.02
CA ALA A 387 13.82 -0.87 -0.75
C ALA A 387 14.86 -1.40 -1.76
N ASP A 388 15.26 -2.64 -1.64
CA ASP A 388 16.07 -3.36 -2.64
C ASP A 388 15.29 -3.66 -3.92
N GLN A 389 13.95 -3.68 -3.86
CA GLN A 389 13.06 -4.02 -4.97
C GLN A 389 12.40 -2.80 -5.62
N VAL A 390 11.97 -1.80 -4.83
CA VAL A 390 11.12 -0.68 -5.27
C VAL A 390 11.54 0.65 -4.62
N GLY A 391 10.91 1.75 -5.05
CA GLY A 391 10.98 3.07 -4.41
C GLY A 391 11.96 4.06 -5.05
N THR A 392 12.87 3.61 -5.94
CA THR A 392 13.81 4.47 -6.68
C THR A 392 14.01 3.96 -8.10
N ILE A 393 14.59 4.80 -8.99
CA ILE A 393 15.00 4.38 -10.34
C ILE A 393 16.48 4.02 -10.30
N GLU A 394 16.76 2.74 -10.05
CA GLU A 394 18.11 2.18 -10.00
C GLU A 394 18.18 0.87 -10.77
N THR A 395 19.31 0.61 -11.41
CA THR A 395 19.54 -0.64 -12.14
C THR A 395 19.33 -1.86 -11.24
N GLY A 396 18.53 -2.81 -11.71
CA GLY A 396 18.19 -4.05 -11.03
C GLY A 396 16.88 -4.00 -10.22
N LYS A 397 16.37 -2.82 -9.88
CA LYS A 397 15.07 -2.67 -9.22
C LYS A 397 13.91 -2.88 -10.20
N MET A 398 12.76 -3.20 -9.64
CA MET A 398 11.51 -3.34 -10.39
C MET A 398 11.15 -2.04 -11.10
N ALA A 399 10.81 -2.12 -12.37
CA ALA A 399 10.46 -0.95 -13.16
C ALA A 399 8.98 -0.55 -12.91
N ASN A 400 8.73 -0.02 -11.71
CA ASN A 400 7.51 0.66 -11.35
C ASN A 400 7.76 2.16 -11.52
N LEU A 401 7.30 2.73 -12.65
CA LEU A 401 7.67 4.06 -13.11
C LEU A 401 6.45 4.84 -13.58
N ILE A 402 6.50 6.15 -13.40
CA ILE A 402 5.51 7.09 -13.96
C ILE A 402 6.20 8.16 -14.80
N VAL A 403 5.68 8.41 -15.99
CA VAL A 403 6.03 9.55 -16.83
C VAL A 403 4.91 10.57 -16.74
N THR A 404 5.22 11.77 -16.35
CA THR A 404 4.24 12.83 -16.08
C THR A 404 4.51 14.08 -16.94
N ASN A 405 3.52 14.94 -17.13
CA ASN A 405 3.68 16.22 -17.80
C ASN A 405 4.09 17.36 -16.85
N GLY A 406 4.55 17.04 -15.67
CA GLY A 406 4.99 17.95 -14.61
C GLY A 406 5.21 17.23 -13.30
N ASP A 407 5.33 17.98 -12.22
CA ASP A 407 5.49 17.45 -10.86
C ASP A 407 4.27 16.63 -10.42
N PRO A 408 4.41 15.36 -10.02
CA PRO A 408 3.28 14.52 -9.61
C PRO A 408 2.59 14.98 -8.32
N LEU A 409 3.20 15.87 -7.52
CA LEU A 409 2.58 16.47 -6.35
C LEU A 409 1.64 17.63 -6.68
N GLU A 410 1.64 18.09 -7.93
CA GLU A 410 0.75 19.14 -8.42
C GLU A 410 -0.55 18.54 -8.98
N VAL A 411 -1.71 19.03 -8.51
CA VAL A 411 -3.05 18.54 -8.89
C VAL A 411 -3.32 18.58 -10.40
N GLN A 412 -2.69 19.50 -11.13
CA GLN A 412 -2.83 19.63 -12.59
C GLN A 412 -2.05 18.57 -13.36
N THR A 413 -1.09 17.92 -12.74
CA THR A 413 -0.21 16.96 -13.39
C THR A 413 -0.96 15.68 -13.74
N GLN A 414 -0.63 15.14 -14.91
CA GLN A 414 -1.21 13.92 -15.44
C GLN A 414 -0.13 12.87 -15.66
N VAL A 415 -0.40 11.65 -15.26
CA VAL A 415 0.38 10.49 -15.64
C VAL A 415 0.11 10.18 -17.12
N LYS A 416 1.16 10.29 -17.95
CA LYS A 416 1.10 10.03 -19.39
C LYS A 416 1.43 8.59 -19.73
N TYR A 417 2.44 8.02 -19.06
CA TYR A 417 2.78 6.60 -19.17
C TYR A 417 3.00 6.04 -17.77
N LEU A 418 2.51 4.84 -17.57
CA LEU A 418 2.60 4.11 -16.31
C LEU A 418 3.22 2.74 -16.58
N PHE A 419 4.30 2.41 -15.88
CA PHE A 419 4.92 1.10 -15.92
C PHE A 419 4.80 0.42 -14.57
N ILE A 420 4.32 -0.82 -14.58
CA ILE A 420 4.28 -1.70 -13.42
C ILE A 420 4.94 -3.02 -13.79
N LYS A 421 5.95 -3.43 -13.03
CA LYS A 421 6.81 -4.58 -13.35
C LYS A 421 7.34 -4.51 -14.78
N GLY A 422 7.69 -3.30 -15.23
CA GLY A 422 8.22 -3.05 -16.57
C GLY A 422 7.23 -3.15 -17.71
N GLN A 423 5.95 -3.41 -17.44
CA GLN A 423 4.89 -3.45 -18.44
C GLN A 423 4.17 -2.12 -18.53
N LEU A 424 3.98 -1.62 -19.74
CA LEU A 424 3.18 -0.43 -19.98
C LEU A 424 1.73 -0.73 -19.61
N THR A 425 1.22 -0.02 -18.61
CA THR A 425 -0.08 -0.27 -18.00
C THR A 425 -1.04 0.88 -18.29
N SER A 426 -2.30 0.58 -18.64
CA SER A 426 -3.31 1.61 -18.90
C SER A 426 -3.64 2.40 -17.63
N THR A 427 -3.87 3.71 -17.83
CA THR A 427 -4.45 4.61 -16.83
C THR A 427 -5.97 4.79 -17.01
N ASP A 428 -6.58 4.05 -17.91
CA ASP A 428 -8.04 4.07 -18.11
C ASP A 428 -8.74 3.54 -16.86
N ASN A 429 -9.86 4.16 -16.52
CA ASN A 429 -10.61 3.82 -15.33
C ASN A 429 -12.05 4.35 -15.42
N ARG A 430 -12.92 3.85 -14.55
CA ARG A 430 -14.34 4.22 -14.51
C ARG A 430 -14.59 5.73 -14.40
N HIS A 431 -13.75 6.49 -13.72
CA HIS A 431 -13.94 7.95 -13.59
C HIS A 431 -13.73 8.64 -14.94
N ARG A 432 -12.74 8.21 -15.74
CA ARG A 432 -12.52 8.72 -17.11
C ARG A 432 -13.65 8.33 -18.03
N ASP A 433 -14.14 7.10 -17.95
CA ASP A 433 -15.27 6.64 -18.76
C ASP A 433 -16.52 7.47 -18.49
N LEU A 434 -16.83 7.70 -17.21
CA LEU A 434 -17.96 8.55 -16.79
C LEU A 434 -17.76 10.00 -17.26
N TYR A 435 -16.54 10.55 -17.11
CA TYR A 435 -16.24 11.89 -17.58
C TYR A 435 -16.50 12.02 -19.10
N GLU A 436 -16.00 11.08 -19.91
CA GLU A 436 -16.23 11.09 -21.36
C GLU A 436 -17.70 10.90 -21.73
N GLN A 437 -18.43 10.10 -20.98
CA GLN A 437 -19.87 9.92 -21.15
C GLN A 437 -20.63 11.23 -20.87
N TYR A 438 -20.40 11.85 -19.73
CA TYR A 438 -21.12 13.04 -19.30
C TYR A 438 -20.67 14.30 -20.03
N ARG A 439 -19.46 14.41 -20.50
CA ARG A 439 -18.98 15.51 -21.35
C ARG A 439 -19.75 15.61 -22.66
N LYS A 440 -20.23 14.48 -23.16
CA LYS A 440 -21.05 14.40 -24.41
C LYS A 440 -22.55 14.66 -24.19
N ARG A 441 -22.97 14.94 -22.95
CA ARG A 441 -24.37 15.21 -22.65
C ARG A 441 -24.86 16.41 -23.47
N PRO A 442 -26.01 16.30 -24.17
CA PRO A 442 -26.60 17.46 -24.88
C PRO A 442 -26.82 18.62 -23.90
N GLN A 443 -26.35 19.82 -24.28
CA GLN A 443 -26.70 21.01 -23.52
C GLN A 443 -28.21 21.23 -23.70
N ALA A 444 -28.92 21.43 -22.60
CA ALA A 444 -30.31 21.81 -22.67
C ALA A 444 -30.41 23.12 -23.46
N ALA A 445 -31.21 23.14 -24.52
CA ALA A 445 -31.54 24.40 -25.19
C ALA A 445 -32.27 25.27 -24.15
N HIS A 446 -31.67 26.41 -23.79
CA HIS A 446 -32.25 27.44 -22.93
C HIS A 446 -33.23 28.30 -23.75
#